data_c788a9e620838257bd50e7e9af77f94c
#
_entry.id   c788a9e620838257bd50e7e9af77f94c
#
_cell.length_a   1.000
_cell.length_b   1.000
_cell.length_c   1.000
_cell.angle_alpha   90.00
_cell.angle_beta   90.00
_cell.angle_gamma   90.00
#
_symmetry.space_group_name_H-M   'P 1'
#
loop_
_entity.id
_entity.type
_entity.pdbx_description
1 polymer ?
#
loop_
_entity_poly.entity_id
_entity_poly.type
_entity_poly.pdbx_seq_one_letter_code
_entity_poly.pdbx_strand_id
1 'polypeptide(L)' 'MDLSEIETFLTIVNTKSITKTADILFLSQPTVSHRLKALEKELGFR' A
#
# COMPACT_ATOMS: atom_id res chain seq x y z
N MET A 1 12.21 -3.03 2.53
CA MET A 1 11.23 -1.95 2.26
C MET A 1 11.73 -1.10 1.11
N ASP A 2 10.94 -0.93 0.08
CA ASP A 2 11.38 -0.10 -1.04
C ASP A 2 10.44 1.11 -1.20
N LEU A 3 10.81 1.99 -2.12
CA LEU A 3 10.07 3.24 -2.33
C LEU A 3 8.62 2.99 -2.76
N SER A 4 8.39 1.95 -3.56
CA SER A 4 7.03 1.62 -4.02
C SER A 4 6.13 1.23 -2.85
N GLU A 5 6.66 0.48 -1.91
CA GLU A 5 5.88 0.08 -0.73
C GLU A 5 5.56 1.30 0.14
N ILE A 6 6.53 2.18 0.32
CA ILE A 6 6.32 3.39 1.11
C ILE A 6 5.27 4.28 0.45
N GLU A 7 5.37 4.46 -0.87
CA GLU A 7 4.40 5.27 -1.61
C GLU A 7 2.99 4.70 -1.48
N THR A 8 2.87 3.37 -1.61
CA THR A 8 1.58 2.70 -1.46
C THR A 8 1.01 2.93 -0.07
N PHE A 9 1.84 2.78 0.95
CA PHE A 9 1.41 2.98 2.33
C PHE A 9 0.92 4.40 2.57
N LEU A 10 1.68 5.39 2.13
CA LEU A 10 1.31 6.79 2.32
C LEU A 10 0.01 7.13 1.60
N THR A 11 -0.19 6.57 0.41
CA THR A 11 -1.42 6.80 -0.34
C THR A 11 -2.61 6.18 0.39
N ILE A 12 -2.44 4.99 0.96
CA ILE A 12 -3.49 4.36 1.76
C ILE A 12 -3.85 5.22 2.96
N VAL A 13 -2.85 5.77 3.64
CA VAL A 13 -3.08 6.63 4.80
C VAL A 13 -3.86 7.88 4.39
N ASN A 14 -3.51 8.47 3.26
CA ASN A 14 -4.19 9.66 2.77
C ASN A 14 -5.62 9.40 2.33
N THR A 15 -5.86 8.32 1.59
CA THR A 15 -7.18 8.03 1.04
C THR A 15 -8.05 7.22 1.98
N LYS A 16 -7.43 6.49 2.90
CA LYS A 16 -8.09 5.55 3.80
C LYS A 16 -8.87 4.48 3.01
N SER A 17 -8.38 4.15 1.82
CA SER A 17 -9.07 3.21 0.94
C SER A 17 -8.07 2.49 0.04
N ILE A 18 -8.13 1.16 0.05
CA ILE A 18 -7.33 0.34 -0.84
C ILE A 18 -7.78 0.53 -2.29
N THR A 19 -9.09 0.62 -2.50
CA THR A 19 -9.65 0.82 -3.84
C THR A 19 -9.15 2.12 -4.46
N LYS A 20 -9.24 3.21 -3.71
CA LYS A 20 -8.77 4.51 -4.22
C LYS A 20 -7.27 4.52 -4.44
N THR A 21 -6.53 3.89 -3.54
CA THR A 21 -5.08 3.80 -3.68
C THR A 21 -4.72 3.08 -4.98
N ALA A 22 -5.40 1.97 -5.26
CA ALA A 22 -5.16 1.23 -6.50
C ALA A 22 -5.42 2.10 -7.72
N ASP A 23 -6.50 2.88 -7.70
CA ASP A 23 -6.82 3.79 -8.80
C ASP A 23 -5.74 4.85 -8.99
N ILE A 24 -5.31 5.48 -7.90
CA ILE A 24 -4.33 6.56 -7.96
C ILE A 24 -2.99 6.06 -8.47
N LEU A 25 -2.57 4.88 -8.06
CA LEU A 25 -1.28 4.33 -8.42
C LEU A 25 -1.31 3.46 -9.66
N PHE A 26 -2.48 3.32 -10.28
CA PHE A 26 -2.68 2.47 -11.47
C PHE A 26 -2.29 1.03 -11.20
N LEU A 27 -2.71 0.51 -10.04
CA LEU A 27 -2.43 -0.85 -9.62
C LEU A 27 -3.74 -1.60 -9.38
N SER A 28 -3.66 -2.93 -9.35
CA SER A 28 -4.82 -3.72 -8.95
C SER A 28 -4.94 -3.71 -7.42
N GLN A 29 -6.13 -3.94 -6.90
CA GLN A 29 -6.35 -4.02 -5.45
C GLN A 29 -5.49 -5.11 -4.79
N PRO A 30 -5.40 -6.33 -5.36
CA PRO A 30 -4.53 -7.35 -4.78
C PRO A 30 -3.07 -6.92 -4.69
N THR A 31 -2.58 -6.17 -5.68
CA THR A 31 -1.21 -5.67 -5.64
C THR A 31 -1.02 -4.69 -4.49
N VAL A 32 -1.97 -3.78 -4.30
CA VAL A 32 -1.91 -2.81 -3.19
C VAL A 32 -1.93 -3.54 -1.85
N SER A 33 -2.82 -4.50 -1.70
CA SER A 33 -2.91 -5.29 -0.46
C SER A 33 -1.62 -6.06 -0.20
N HIS A 34 -1.03 -6.63 -1.25
CA HIS A 34 0.22 -7.37 -1.12
C HIS A 34 1.35 -6.47 -0.63
N ARG A 35 1.45 -5.27 -1.20
CA ARG A 35 2.48 -4.33 -0.80
C ARG A 35 2.29 -3.88 0.65
N LEU A 36 1.06 -3.67 1.06
CA LEU A 36 0.77 -3.30 2.44
C LEU A 36 1.20 -4.41 3.40
N LYS A 37 0.89 -5.66 3.07
CA LYS A 37 1.29 -6.79 3.91
C LYS A 37 2.79 -6.93 4.00
N ALA A 38 3.49 -6.72 2.88
CA ALA A 38 4.94 -6.79 2.88
C ALA A 38 5.53 -5.72 3.80
N LEU A 39 4.99 -4.52 3.76
CA LEU A 39 5.46 -3.44 4.62
C LEU A 39 5.18 -3.72 6.08
N GLU A 40 3.99 -4.21 6.40
CA GLU A 40 3.64 -4.59 7.76
C GLU A 40 4.60 -5.63 8.31
N LYS A 41 4.95 -6.60 7.48
CA LYS A 41 5.86 -7.67 7.87
C LYS A 41 7.25 -7.12 8.16
N GLU A 42 7.74 -6.21 7.32
CA GLU A 42 9.06 -5.63 7.50
C GLU A 42 9.15 -4.75 8.75
N LEU A 43 8.10 -3.97 9.00
CA LEU A 43 8.08 -3.03 10.13
C LEU A 43 7.57 -3.65 11.42
N GLY A 44 7.00 -4.85 11.34
CA GLY A 44 6.52 -5.55 12.53
C GLY A 44 5.27 -4.94 13.13
N PHE A 45 4.44 -4.29 12.34
CA PHE A 45 3.19 -3.72 12.82
C PHE A 45 2.01 -4.17 11.96
N ARG A 46 0.82 -3.85 12.42
CA ARG A 46 -0.40 -4.17 11.70
C ARG A 46 -1.24 -2.96 11.43
#